data_303d204e7b571d6b3c63e3757358d851
#
_entry.id   303d204e7b571d6b3c63e3757358d851
#
_cell.length_a   1.000
_cell.length_b   1.000
_cell.length_c   1.000
_cell.angle_alpha   90.00
_cell.angle_beta   90.00
_cell.angle_gamma   90.00
#
_symmetry.space_group_name_H-M   'P 1'
#
loop_
_entity.id
_entity.type
_entity.pdbx_description
1 polymer ?
#
loop_
_entity_poly.entity_id
_entity_poly.type
_entity_poly.pdbx_seq_one_letter_code
_entity_poly.pdbx_strand_id
1 'polypeptide(L)'
;MKNMYFIAIIAMLAISCKKDQASGNTAVNSGEQELGKKSVNAVSTIFFSGITWNIKDLGNKTVGPGPNYWAASSVWVDTQGFLHLRLKKDPATGRWNCAEIYSQQKFGYGSYVWEIEGRPDQLDPNLVFGLFNYKDGDDGHHEVDIEFARWGNSQWPNFNYTVYPAYGDPETRYSKTYELALNGTYSTYKFTRTSQIVSYKSYHGHTQNEANSFYADTTPTGFPVSTEALPVHLNLWLFRGNAPTNGQEVEMIVHSFKFTPQ
;
A
#
# COMPACT_ATOMS: atom_id res chain seq x y z
N MET A 1 20.44 27.54 -20.07
CA MET A 1 19.84 27.35 -18.74
C MET A 1 19.82 25.86 -18.49
N LYS A 2 20.67 25.37 -17.58
CA LYS A 2 20.84 23.93 -17.30
C LYS A 2 19.75 23.50 -16.31
N ASN A 3 18.85 22.64 -16.72
CA ASN A 3 17.89 22.00 -15.83
C ASN A 3 18.62 20.99 -14.94
N MET A 4 18.80 21.36 -13.68
CA MET A 4 19.32 20.49 -12.64
C MET A 4 18.16 19.66 -12.08
N TYR A 5 18.07 18.40 -12.52
CA TYR A 5 17.18 17.43 -11.91
C TYR A 5 17.77 16.98 -10.57
N PHE A 6 17.18 17.42 -9.47
CA PHE A 6 17.48 16.89 -8.15
C PHE A 6 16.83 15.51 -8.02
N ILE A 7 17.63 14.47 -8.08
CA ILE A 7 17.23 13.11 -7.70
C ILE A 7 17.26 13.06 -6.18
N ALA A 8 16.10 13.06 -5.55
CA ALA A 8 15.99 12.84 -4.10
C ALA A 8 16.22 11.35 -3.81
N ILE A 9 17.41 11.01 -3.36
CA ILE A 9 17.74 9.66 -2.87
C ILE A 9 17.10 9.52 -1.48
N ILE A 10 16.02 8.77 -1.40
CA ILE A 10 15.43 8.36 -0.12
C ILE A 10 16.16 7.08 0.30
N ALA A 11 17.19 7.23 1.13
CA ALA A 11 17.83 6.10 1.78
C ALA A 11 16.87 5.56 2.87
N MET A 12 16.22 4.43 2.62
CA MET A 12 15.56 3.66 3.67
C MET A 12 16.64 2.90 4.44
N LEU A 13 16.89 3.31 5.68
CA LEU A 13 17.72 2.57 6.62
C LEU A 13 16.97 1.29 7.04
N ALA A 14 17.41 0.15 6.54
CA ALA A 14 17.01 -1.16 7.02
C ALA A 14 17.54 -1.38 8.43
N ILE A 15 16.67 -1.37 9.43
CA ILE A 15 17.02 -1.80 10.79
C ILE A 15 16.82 -3.32 10.86
N SER A 16 17.91 -4.05 10.70
CA SER A 16 17.99 -5.49 10.93
C SER A 16 17.88 -5.79 12.43
N CYS A 17 16.83 -6.45 12.87
CA CYS A 17 16.72 -7.04 14.20
C CYS A 17 17.48 -8.37 14.25
N LYS A 18 18.62 -8.40 14.94
CA LYS A 18 19.32 -9.65 15.30
C LYS A 18 18.52 -10.40 16.36
N LYS A 19 18.28 -11.70 16.11
CA LYS A 19 17.82 -12.65 17.12
C LYS A 19 18.98 -13.06 18.02
N ASP A 20 18.85 -12.82 19.33
CA ASP A 20 19.71 -13.45 20.33
C ASP A 20 19.16 -14.83 20.67
N GLN A 21 20.01 -15.86 20.52
CA GLN A 21 19.77 -17.19 21.06
C GLN A 21 20.27 -17.22 22.51
N ALA A 22 19.38 -17.59 23.44
CA ALA A 22 19.79 -18.01 24.78
C ALA A 22 19.45 -19.49 24.97
N SER A 23 20.47 -20.28 25.18
CA SER A 23 20.43 -21.69 25.62
C SER A 23 20.36 -21.73 27.15
N GLY A 24 19.63 -22.70 27.73
CA GLY A 24 19.68 -22.93 29.14
C GLY A 24 18.67 -23.93 29.69
N ASN A 25 19.17 -25.06 30.10
CA ASN A 25 18.63 -26.32 30.58
C ASN A 25 17.54 -26.33 31.65
N THR A 26 16.66 -27.34 31.52
CA THR A 26 16.05 -28.32 32.45
C THR A 26 15.70 -27.92 33.87
N ALA A 27 14.40 -28.09 34.20
CA ALA A 27 13.94 -28.84 35.39
C ALA A 27 12.48 -29.33 35.17
N VAL A 28 12.26 -30.61 35.42
CA VAL A 28 10.96 -31.30 35.42
C VAL A 28 10.22 -30.91 36.71
N ASN A 29 8.96 -30.48 36.59
CA ASN A 29 8.02 -30.61 37.70
C ASN A 29 6.60 -30.81 37.16
N SER A 30 6.00 -31.93 37.58
CA SER A 30 4.64 -32.37 37.31
C SER A 30 3.63 -31.48 38.01
N GLY A 31 2.78 -30.84 37.25
CA GLY A 31 1.62 -30.12 37.73
C GLY A 31 0.63 -29.97 36.57
N GLU A 32 -0.55 -30.57 36.68
CA GLU A 32 -1.65 -30.38 35.77
C GLU A 32 -1.92 -28.87 35.63
N GLN A 33 -1.69 -28.34 34.45
CA GLN A 33 -2.15 -27.00 34.07
C GLN A 33 -3.18 -27.15 32.94
N GLU A 34 -4.37 -26.61 33.23
CA GLU A 34 -5.38 -26.31 32.23
C GLU A 34 -4.72 -25.73 30.97
N LEU A 35 -4.95 -26.41 29.86
CA LEU A 35 -4.63 -25.89 28.53
C LEU A 35 -5.48 -24.63 28.28
N GLY A 36 -4.96 -23.50 28.74
CA GLY A 36 -5.42 -22.21 28.26
C GLY A 36 -5.31 -22.21 26.74
N LYS A 37 -6.45 -22.32 26.06
CA LYS A 37 -6.54 -22.09 24.61
C LYS A 37 -5.93 -20.71 24.34
N LYS A 38 -4.69 -20.65 23.85
CA LYS A 38 -4.18 -19.48 23.12
C LYS A 38 -5.18 -19.26 22.01
N SER A 39 -6.02 -18.25 22.12
CA SER A 39 -6.78 -17.76 21.00
C SER A 39 -5.74 -17.29 19.97
N VAL A 40 -5.56 -18.06 18.92
CA VAL A 40 -4.93 -17.56 17.71
C VAL A 40 -5.87 -16.43 17.28
N ASN A 41 -5.43 -15.18 17.40
CA ASN A 41 -6.20 -14.06 16.89
C ASN A 41 -6.46 -14.34 15.41
N ALA A 42 -7.72 -14.67 15.13
CA ALA A 42 -8.12 -14.90 13.73
C ALA A 42 -7.85 -13.58 12.97
N VAL A 43 -7.16 -13.67 11.85
CA VAL A 43 -6.94 -12.51 10.98
C VAL A 43 -8.32 -12.03 10.54
N SER A 44 -8.66 -10.78 10.82
CA SER A 44 -9.91 -10.16 10.38
C SER A 44 -9.94 -10.13 8.86
N THR A 45 -11.07 -10.51 8.27
CA THR A 45 -11.24 -10.53 6.82
C THR A 45 -12.44 -9.72 6.38
N ILE A 46 -12.41 -9.26 5.12
CA ILE A 46 -13.51 -8.55 4.49
C ILE A 46 -13.69 -9.06 3.06
N PHE A 47 -14.92 -9.07 2.56
CA PHE A 47 -15.23 -9.44 1.19
C PHE A 47 -15.51 -8.17 0.38
N PHE A 48 -14.72 -7.95 -0.68
CA PHE A 48 -14.83 -6.78 -1.54
C PHE A 48 -14.43 -7.13 -2.98
N SER A 49 -15.19 -6.64 -3.96
CA SER A 49 -14.96 -6.87 -5.39
C SER A 49 -14.83 -8.35 -5.77
N GLY A 50 -15.61 -9.24 -5.13
CA GLY A 50 -15.58 -10.68 -5.40
C GLY A 50 -14.38 -11.42 -4.80
N ILE A 51 -13.59 -10.79 -3.95
CA ILE A 51 -12.33 -11.28 -3.38
C ILE A 51 -12.40 -11.22 -1.85
N THR A 52 -11.81 -12.20 -1.17
CA THR A 52 -11.58 -12.14 0.28
C THR A 52 -10.23 -11.46 0.56
N TRP A 53 -10.26 -10.46 1.42
CA TRP A 53 -9.11 -9.69 1.85
C TRP A 53 -8.85 -9.88 3.33
N ASN A 54 -7.59 -9.98 3.71
CA ASN A 54 -7.16 -9.86 5.09
C ASN A 54 -7.07 -8.38 5.46
N ILE A 55 -7.45 -8.05 6.70
CA ILE A 55 -7.29 -6.71 7.26
C ILE A 55 -6.05 -6.73 8.16
N LYS A 56 -5.14 -5.80 7.96
CA LYS A 56 -3.97 -5.62 8.82
C LYS A 56 -4.42 -5.00 10.14
N ASP A 57 -4.30 -5.77 11.21
CA ASP A 57 -4.59 -5.33 12.58
C ASP A 57 -3.53 -5.91 13.52
N LEU A 58 -2.76 -5.07 14.14
CA LEU A 58 -1.66 -5.47 15.03
C LEU A 58 -1.84 -4.94 16.46
N GLY A 59 -3.04 -4.47 16.76
CA GLY A 59 -3.42 -3.97 18.08
C GLY A 59 -2.55 -2.79 18.50
N ASN A 60 -1.78 -2.97 19.57
CA ASN A 60 -0.97 -1.90 20.17
C ASN A 60 0.48 -1.84 19.64
N LYS A 61 0.79 -2.55 18.54
CA LYS A 61 2.14 -2.55 17.97
C LYS A 61 2.20 -1.66 16.75
N THR A 62 3.30 -0.94 16.59
CA THR A 62 3.63 -0.23 15.36
C THR A 62 4.45 -1.12 14.45
N VAL A 63 4.12 -1.11 13.15
CA VAL A 63 4.91 -1.80 12.10
C VAL A 63 4.92 -0.99 10.82
N GLY A 64 5.78 -1.40 9.90
CA GLY A 64 5.95 -0.80 8.58
C GLY A 64 4.72 -0.82 7.67
N PRO A 65 4.76 0.07 6.65
CA PRO A 65 5.75 1.10 6.46
C PRO A 65 5.69 2.18 7.55
N GLY A 66 6.87 2.59 8.04
CA GLY A 66 6.99 3.51 9.18
C GLY A 66 6.49 2.94 10.50
N PRO A 67 6.51 3.70 11.63
CA PRO A 67 5.99 3.26 12.92
C PRO A 67 4.47 3.54 13.00
N ASN A 68 3.66 2.79 12.24
CA ASN A 68 2.22 3.01 12.14
C ASN A 68 1.40 1.99 12.95
N TYR A 69 0.30 2.45 13.55
CA TYR A 69 -0.73 1.59 14.14
C TYR A 69 -1.75 1.23 13.06
N TRP A 70 -2.00 -0.05 12.88
CA TRP A 70 -2.95 -0.60 11.92
C TRP A 70 -4.15 -1.16 12.67
N ALA A 71 -5.35 -0.78 12.27
CA ALA A 71 -6.55 -1.16 12.99
C ALA A 71 -7.67 -1.63 12.06
N ALA A 72 -8.27 -2.77 12.38
CA ALA A 72 -9.41 -3.30 11.62
C ALA A 72 -10.59 -2.32 11.59
N SER A 73 -10.76 -1.50 12.62
CA SER A 73 -11.80 -0.47 12.68
C SER A 73 -11.59 0.70 11.69
N SER A 74 -10.47 0.74 10.99
CA SER A 74 -10.16 1.71 9.92
C SER A 74 -10.59 1.21 8.54
N VAL A 75 -11.19 0.01 8.45
CA VAL A 75 -11.58 -0.65 7.18
C VAL A 75 -12.99 -1.19 7.29
N TRP A 76 -13.85 -0.93 6.32
CA TRP A 76 -15.16 -1.57 6.18
C TRP A 76 -15.64 -1.55 4.73
N VAL A 77 -16.64 -2.36 4.44
CA VAL A 77 -17.43 -2.30 3.19
C VAL A 77 -18.82 -1.83 3.55
N ASP A 78 -19.33 -0.85 2.82
CA ASP A 78 -20.64 -0.29 3.05
C ASP A 78 -21.78 -1.13 2.42
N THR A 79 -23.01 -0.67 2.56
CA THR A 79 -24.22 -1.35 2.02
C THR A 79 -24.30 -1.32 0.49
N GLN A 80 -23.53 -0.43 -0.16
CA GLN A 80 -23.41 -0.34 -1.62
C GLN A 80 -22.30 -1.27 -2.16
N GLY A 81 -21.51 -1.86 -1.26
CA GLY A 81 -20.41 -2.75 -1.60
C GLY A 81 -19.09 -2.03 -1.83
N PHE A 82 -18.97 -0.74 -1.46
CA PHE A 82 -17.75 0.03 -1.59
C PHE A 82 -16.84 -0.16 -0.37
N LEU A 83 -15.54 -0.27 -0.62
CA LEU A 83 -14.53 -0.39 0.42
C LEU A 83 -14.12 1.00 0.90
N HIS A 84 -14.09 1.17 2.20
CA HIS A 84 -13.62 2.38 2.87
C HIS A 84 -12.30 2.10 3.58
N LEU A 85 -11.32 2.97 3.37
CA LEU A 85 -10.07 3.04 4.10
C LEU A 85 -10.01 4.41 4.80
N ARG A 86 -9.92 4.42 6.14
CA ARG A 86 -9.94 5.65 6.91
C ARG A 86 -8.73 5.77 7.81
N LEU A 87 -7.99 6.87 7.67
CA LEU A 87 -7.06 7.33 8.68
C LEU A 87 -7.83 8.09 9.75
N LYS A 88 -7.86 7.59 10.98
CA LYS A 88 -8.61 8.22 12.07
C LYS A 88 -7.83 8.29 13.36
N LYS A 89 -8.13 9.30 14.17
CA LYS A 89 -7.59 9.44 15.51
C LYS A 89 -8.46 8.69 16.50
N ASP A 90 -7.87 7.79 17.25
CA ASP A 90 -8.55 7.10 18.35
C ASP A 90 -8.74 8.08 19.52
N PRO A 91 -9.98 8.40 19.91
CA PRO A 91 -10.26 9.38 20.96
C PRO A 91 -9.80 8.94 22.34
N ALA A 92 -9.71 7.63 22.59
CA ALA A 92 -9.31 7.09 23.89
C ALA A 92 -7.79 7.14 24.10
N THR A 93 -7.02 6.96 23.03
CA THR A 93 -5.56 6.88 23.13
C THR A 93 -4.84 8.06 22.47
N GLY A 94 -5.53 8.84 21.65
CA GLY A 94 -4.95 9.93 20.86
C GLY A 94 -4.10 9.47 19.68
N ARG A 95 -4.02 8.14 19.43
CA ARG A 95 -3.23 7.56 18.34
C ARG A 95 -3.94 7.69 17.01
N TRP A 96 -3.16 7.79 15.93
CA TRP A 96 -3.66 7.67 14.58
C TRP A 96 -3.66 6.20 14.14
N ASN A 97 -4.81 5.72 13.70
CA ASN A 97 -5.01 4.38 13.18
C ASN A 97 -5.02 4.42 11.66
N CYS A 98 -4.12 3.68 11.06
CA CYS A 98 -3.99 3.48 9.61
C CYS A 98 -4.86 2.31 9.15
N ALA A 99 -5.09 2.23 7.83
CA ALA A 99 -5.87 1.20 7.18
C ALA A 99 -5.01 0.43 6.18
N GLU A 100 -5.07 -0.91 6.19
CA GLU A 100 -4.51 -1.74 5.12
C GLU A 100 -5.32 -3.02 4.97
N ILE A 101 -5.56 -3.40 3.72
CA ILE A 101 -6.03 -4.73 3.35
C ILE A 101 -5.09 -5.37 2.33
N TYR A 102 -5.04 -6.69 2.33
CA TYR A 102 -4.31 -7.44 1.31
C TYR A 102 -5.08 -8.69 0.90
N SER A 103 -5.07 -8.99 -0.41
CA SER A 103 -5.84 -10.10 -0.95
C SER A 103 -5.30 -11.45 -0.49
N GLN A 104 -6.21 -12.40 -0.18
CA GLN A 104 -5.81 -13.79 0.04
C GLN A 104 -5.37 -14.45 -1.27
N GLN A 105 -6.03 -14.07 -2.37
CA GLN A 105 -5.66 -14.50 -3.71
C GLN A 105 -4.42 -13.74 -4.18
N LYS A 106 -3.53 -14.45 -4.86
CA LYS A 106 -2.36 -13.88 -5.55
C LYS A 106 -2.64 -13.76 -7.04
N PHE A 107 -2.11 -12.71 -7.66
CA PHE A 107 -2.33 -12.37 -9.06
C PHE A 107 -1.02 -12.30 -9.82
N GLY A 108 -1.01 -12.87 -11.03
CA GLY A 108 0.13 -12.92 -11.94
C GLY A 108 0.15 -11.77 -12.95
N TYR A 109 0.55 -12.09 -14.18
CA TYR A 109 0.48 -11.15 -15.29
C TYR A 109 -0.95 -10.82 -15.64
N GLY A 110 -1.20 -9.55 -15.96
CA GLY A 110 -2.52 -9.06 -16.25
C GLY A 110 -2.69 -7.58 -15.95
N SER A 111 -3.92 -7.10 -16.10
CA SER A 111 -4.32 -5.73 -15.81
C SER A 111 -5.00 -5.65 -14.44
N TYR A 112 -4.56 -4.71 -13.63
CA TYR A 112 -5.04 -4.37 -12.30
C TYR A 112 -5.68 -2.99 -12.38
N VAL A 113 -6.95 -2.88 -12.03
CA VAL A 113 -7.73 -1.63 -12.18
C VAL A 113 -8.46 -1.34 -10.88
N TRP A 114 -8.35 -0.10 -10.40
CA TRP A 114 -9.07 0.42 -9.24
C TRP A 114 -9.89 1.65 -9.63
N GLU A 115 -11.13 1.71 -9.18
CA GLU A 115 -12.01 2.87 -9.27
C GLU A 115 -12.11 3.52 -7.90
N ILE A 116 -11.67 4.76 -7.80
CA ILE A 116 -11.50 5.48 -6.53
C ILE A 116 -12.44 6.67 -6.48
N GLU A 117 -13.05 6.87 -5.31
CA GLU A 117 -13.74 8.11 -4.95
C GLU A 117 -13.01 8.81 -3.82
N GLY A 118 -12.75 10.09 -3.97
CA GLY A 118 -12.05 10.96 -3.05
C GLY A 118 -11.13 11.94 -3.75
N ARG A 119 -10.27 12.58 -2.96
CA ARG A 119 -9.30 13.57 -3.45
C ARG A 119 -7.88 13.14 -3.06
N PRO A 120 -7.35 12.04 -3.66
CA PRO A 120 -5.99 11.60 -3.37
C PRO A 120 -4.94 12.65 -3.78
N ASP A 121 -5.28 13.55 -4.70
CA ASP A 121 -4.46 14.69 -5.09
C ASP A 121 -4.35 15.80 -4.00
N GLN A 122 -5.20 15.78 -2.98
CA GLN A 122 -5.25 16.77 -1.91
C GLN A 122 -4.88 16.20 -0.54
N LEU A 123 -4.26 15.03 -0.49
CA LEU A 123 -3.80 14.44 0.75
C LEU A 123 -2.77 15.34 1.46
N ASP A 124 -2.85 15.37 2.80
CA ASP A 124 -1.84 16.02 3.63
C ASP A 124 -0.45 15.45 3.30
N PRO A 125 0.63 16.26 3.32
CA PRO A 125 1.97 15.80 2.97
C PRO A 125 2.46 14.58 3.74
N ASN A 126 1.95 14.35 4.95
CA ASN A 126 2.30 13.19 5.77
C ASN A 126 1.47 11.94 5.47
N LEU A 127 0.46 12.03 4.59
CA LEU A 127 -0.37 10.89 4.22
C LEU A 127 0.16 10.19 2.97
N VAL A 128 -0.01 8.87 2.95
CA VAL A 128 0.25 8.03 1.79
C VAL A 128 -0.97 7.13 1.58
N PHE A 129 -1.48 7.12 0.35
CA PHE A 129 -2.48 6.16 -0.11
C PHE A 129 -1.86 5.30 -1.21
N GLY A 130 -1.84 3.98 -1.04
CA GLY A 130 -1.17 3.04 -1.92
C GLY A 130 -2.11 1.99 -2.52
N LEU A 131 -1.88 1.68 -3.80
CA LEU A 131 -2.51 0.61 -4.58
C LEU A 131 -1.38 -0.21 -5.20
N PHE A 132 -1.13 -1.43 -4.71
CA PHE A 132 0.12 -2.10 -5.07
C PHE A 132 0.05 -3.63 -5.05
N ASN A 133 1.06 -4.25 -5.66
CA ASN A 133 1.44 -5.64 -5.41
C ASN A 133 2.71 -5.67 -4.57
N TYR A 134 2.81 -6.61 -3.65
CA TYR A 134 3.97 -6.72 -2.77
C TYR A 134 4.25 -8.17 -2.38
N LYS A 135 5.53 -8.51 -2.22
CA LYS A 135 5.99 -9.78 -1.68
C LYS A 135 6.47 -9.59 -0.24
N ASP A 136 5.69 -10.07 0.71
CA ASP A 136 6.05 -9.98 2.12
C ASP A 136 7.42 -10.63 2.42
N GLY A 137 8.28 -9.89 3.13
CA GLY A 137 9.61 -10.33 3.52
C GLY A 137 10.68 -10.23 2.43
N ASP A 138 10.41 -9.53 1.32
CA ASP A 138 11.36 -9.29 0.23
C ASP A 138 11.37 -7.82 -0.17
N ASP A 139 11.61 -6.95 0.82
CA ASP A 139 11.60 -5.51 0.65
C ASP A 139 12.57 -5.05 -0.45
N GLY A 140 12.08 -4.20 -1.34
CA GLY A 140 12.84 -3.68 -2.47
C GLY A 140 12.83 -4.56 -3.72
N HIS A 141 12.11 -5.69 -3.71
CA HIS A 141 11.89 -6.54 -4.87
C HIS A 141 10.42 -6.92 -5.01
N HIS A 142 10.03 -7.32 -6.23
CA HIS A 142 8.70 -7.87 -6.51
C HIS A 142 7.54 -6.97 -6.08
N GLU A 143 7.66 -5.66 -6.29
CA GLU A 143 6.65 -4.67 -5.91
C GLU A 143 6.31 -3.75 -7.09
N VAL A 144 5.03 -3.42 -7.24
CA VAL A 144 4.51 -2.50 -8.26
C VAL A 144 3.51 -1.58 -7.60
N ASP A 145 3.79 -0.26 -7.59
CA ASP A 145 3.05 0.72 -6.83
C ASP A 145 2.41 1.80 -7.67
N ILE A 146 1.24 2.23 -7.21
CA ILE A 146 0.63 3.52 -7.49
C ILE A 146 0.42 4.18 -6.14
N GLU A 147 1.10 5.30 -5.87
CA GLU A 147 1.06 5.95 -4.58
C GLU A 147 0.74 7.43 -4.68
N PHE A 148 -0.14 7.89 -3.80
CA PHE A 148 -0.49 9.28 -3.60
C PHE A 148 0.21 9.76 -2.34
N ALA A 149 1.32 10.46 -2.51
CA ALA A 149 2.19 10.87 -1.40
C ALA A 149 3.08 12.04 -1.79
N ARG A 150 3.25 12.97 -0.85
CA ARG A 150 4.25 14.05 -0.88
C ARG A 150 5.45 13.76 0.03
N TRP A 151 5.49 12.59 0.66
CA TRP A 151 6.60 12.11 1.49
C TRP A 151 7.03 13.11 2.57
N GLY A 152 6.06 13.77 3.21
CA GLY A 152 6.29 14.75 4.26
C GLY A 152 6.72 16.15 3.77
N ASN A 153 6.78 16.38 2.46
CA ASN A 153 7.18 17.66 1.89
C ASN A 153 6.09 18.23 0.98
N SER A 154 5.43 19.30 1.42
CA SER A 154 4.33 19.93 0.69
C SER A 154 4.70 20.46 -0.70
N GLN A 155 5.99 20.63 -0.99
CA GLN A 155 6.50 21.15 -2.27
C GLN A 155 6.81 20.02 -3.28
N TRP A 156 6.76 18.75 -2.83
CA TRP A 156 7.01 17.64 -3.73
C TRP A 156 5.72 17.25 -4.48
N PRO A 157 5.86 16.72 -5.69
CA PRO A 157 4.73 16.14 -6.41
C PRO A 157 4.06 15.04 -5.59
N ASN A 158 2.75 14.85 -5.83
CA ASN A 158 1.87 14.06 -4.98
C ASN A 158 1.47 12.70 -5.54
N PHE A 159 1.98 12.31 -6.71
CA PHE A 159 1.58 11.10 -7.40
C PHE A 159 2.79 10.34 -7.96
N ASN A 160 2.90 9.05 -7.62
CA ASN A 160 4.09 8.25 -7.87
C ASN A 160 3.72 6.90 -8.51
N TYR A 161 4.46 6.51 -9.55
CA TYR A 161 4.53 5.15 -10.06
C TYR A 161 5.90 4.57 -9.70
N THR A 162 5.93 3.38 -9.10
CA THR A 162 7.18 2.70 -8.79
C THR A 162 7.09 1.23 -9.15
N VAL A 163 8.17 0.68 -9.72
CA VAL A 163 8.36 -0.76 -9.92
C VAL A 163 9.70 -1.14 -9.34
N TYR A 164 9.68 -2.02 -8.37
CA TYR A 164 10.89 -2.63 -7.84
C TYR A 164 11.29 -3.83 -8.70
N PRO A 165 12.60 -4.03 -8.94
CA PRO A 165 13.06 -5.10 -9.79
C PRO A 165 12.77 -6.47 -9.16
N ALA A 166 12.63 -7.52 -9.98
CA ALA A 166 12.48 -8.89 -9.48
C ALA A 166 13.77 -9.45 -8.86
N TYR A 167 14.90 -8.88 -9.20
CA TYR A 167 16.24 -9.26 -8.72
C TYR A 167 17.25 -8.14 -8.99
N GLY A 168 18.39 -8.21 -8.33
CA GLY A 168 19.48 -7.24 -8.49
C GLY A 168 19.48 -6.19 -7.40
N ASP A 169 19.95 -5.00 -7.72
CA ASP A 169 19.99 -3.89 -6.78
C ASP A 169 18.62 -3.21 -6.68
N PRO A 170 17.97 -3.17 -5.50
CA PRO A 170 16.69 -2.48 -5.30
C PRO A 170 16.72 -0.99 -5.70
N GLU A 171 17.88 -0.35 -5.64
CA GLU A 171 18.02 1.05 -6.04
C GLU A 171 17.87 1.27 -7.56
N THR A 172 17.88 0.19 -8.36
CA THR A 172 17.57 0.24 -9.79
C THR A 172 16.07 0.29 -10.10
N ARG A 173 15.23 0.45 -9.07
CA ARG A 173 13.78 0.60 -9.23
C ARG A 173 13.43 1.66 -10.27
N TYR A 174 12.41 1.38 -11.06
CA TYR A 174 11.83 2.37 -11.94
C TYR A 174 10.85 3.24 -11.16
N SER A 175 11.01 4.55 -11.19
CA SER A 175 10.11 5.48 -10.50
C SER A 175 9.82 6.71 -11.34
N LYS A 176 8.57 7.15 -11.34
CA LYS A 176 8.09 8.39 -11.94
C LYS A 176 7.16 9.12 -10.98
N THR A 177 7.32 10.43 -10.94
CA THR A 177 6.57 11.31 -10.03
C THR A 177 5.91 12.42 -10.83
N TYR A 178 4.65 12.71 -10.49
CA TYR A 178 3.82 13.69 -11.17
C TYR A 178 3.10 14.60 -10.16
N GLU A 179 2.76 15.82 -10.58
CA GLU A 179 1.80 16.65 -9.85
C GLU A 179 0.40 16.34 -10.36
N LEU A 180 -0.38 15.62 -9.56
CA LEU A 180 -1.76 15.27 -9.86
C LEU A 180 -2.70 16.38 -9.42
N ALA A 181 -3.61 16.78 -10.32
CA ALA A 181 -4.74 17.66 -10.04
C ALA A 181 -6.01 17.05 -10.68
N LEU A 182 -6.88 16.49 -9.85
CA LEU A 182 -8.12 15.88 -10.32
C LEU A 182 -9.17 16.96 -10.63
N ASN A 183 -9.95 16.72 -11.68
CA ASN A 183 -11.08 17.58 -12.07
C ASN A 183 -12.40 17.23 -11.36
N GLY A 184 -12.37 16.26 -10.44
CA GLY A 184 -13.52 15.78 -9.67
C GLY A 184 -13.08 14.82 -8.58
N THR A 185 -14.01 14.04 -8.05
CA THR A 185 -13.77 13.07 -6.96
C THR A 185 -13.67 11.62 -7.45
N TYR A 186 -13.96 11.35 -8.71
CA TYR A 186 -13.88 10.02 -9.31
C TYR A 186 -12.65 9.90 -10.20
N SER A 187 -11.88 8.82 -10.00
CA SER A 187 -10.70 8.54 -10.80
C SER A 187 -10.47 7.03 -10.94
N THR A 188 -9.78 6.63 -12.01
CA THR A 188 -9.44 5.23 -12.26
C THR A 188 -7.92 5.11 -12.42
N TYR A 189 -7.35 4.13 -11.75
CA TYR A 189 -5.92 3.83 -11.80
C TYR A 189 -5.72 2.41 -12.26
N LYS A 190 -4.73 2.23 -13.12
CA LYS A 190 -4.42 0.96 -13.73
C LYS A 190 -2.93 0.75 -13.85
N PHE A 191 -2.47 -0.45 -13.55
CA PHE A 191 -1.25 -0.96 -14.16
C PHE A 191 -1.50 -2.29 -14.88
N THR A 192 -0.70 -2.56 -15.90
CA THR A 192 -0.67 -3.85 -16.59
C THR A 192 0.73 -4.42 -16.46
N ARG A 193 0.85 -5.57 -15.84
CA ARG A 193 2.09 -6.31 -15.66
C ARG A 193 2.17 -7.45 -16.67
N THR A 194 3.24 -7.47 -17.45
CA THR A 194 3.57 -8.54 -18.41
C THR A 194 4.92 -9.15 -18.02
N SER A 195 5.39 -10.14 -18.77
CA SER A 195 6.74 -10.70 -18.61
C SER A 195 7.87 -9.73 -19.02
N GLN A 196 7.55 -8.62 -19.68
CA GLN A 196 8.53 -7.71 -20.27
C GLN A 196 8.50 -6.30 -19.70
N ILE A 197 7.30 -5.82 -19.35
CA ILE A 197 7.09 -4.44 -18.91
C ILE A 197 5.97 -4.37 -17.87
N VAL A 198 5.99 -3.28 -17.11
CA VAL A 198 4.83 -2.76 -16.38
C VAL A 198 4.44 -1.44 -17.02
N SER A 199 3.18 -1.31 -17.44
CA SER A 199 2.63 -0.08 -17.97
C SER A 199 1.55 0.46 -17.05
N TYR A 200 1.52 1.78 -16.89
CA TYR A 200 0.57 2.51 -16.05
C TYR A 200 -0.36 3.37 -16.89
N LYS A 201 -1.58 3.55 -16.42
CA LYS A 201 -2.53 4.50 -16.98
C LYS A 201 -3.52 4.97 -15.92
N SER A 202 -3.82 6.25 -15.93
CA SER A 202 -4.73 6.88 -14.98
C SER A 202 -5.74 7.77 -15.69
N TYR A 203 -6.97 7.81 -15.19
CA TYR A 203 -8.09 8.46 -15.85
C TYR A 203 -8.94 9.28 -14.86
N HIS A 204 -9.46 10.40 -15.32
CA HIS A 204 -10.54 11.11 -14.64
C HIS A 204 -11.85 10.31 -14.78
N GLY A 205 -12.59 10.18 -13.68
CA GLY A 205 -13.83 9.41 -13.62
C GLY A 205 -13.61 7.90 -13.53
N HIS A 206 -14.69 7.16 -13.34
CA HIS A 206 -14.70 5.69 -13.35
C HIS A 206 -14.81 5.20 -14.79
N THR A 207 -13.71 5.22 -15.51
CA THR A 207 -13.64 4.90 -16.94
C THR A 207 -12.23 4.51 -17.35
N GLN A 208 -12.12 3.80 -18.48
CA GLN A 208 -10.87 3.57 -19.19
C GLN A 208 -10.92 4.17 -20.61
N ASN A 209 -11.77 5.17 -20.82
CA ASN A 209 -11.80 5.89 -22.09
C ASN A 209 -10.54 6.77 -22.22
N GLU A 210 -9.82 6.62 -23.32
CA GLU A 210 -8.57 7.32 -23.58
C GLU A 210 -8.70 8.86 -23.55
N ALA A 211 -9.87 9.40 -23.90
CA ALA A 211 -10.14 10.82 -23.81
C ALA A 211 -10.09 11.40 -22.37
N ASN A 212 -10.20 10.53 -21.35
CA ASN A 212 -10.12 10.89 -19.94
C ASN A 212 -8.76 10.56 -19.32
N SER A 213 -7.80 10.02 -20.08
CA SER A 213 -6.46 9.70 -19.60
C SER A 213 -5.69 10.97 -19.27
N PHE A 214 -5.02 11.00 -18.10
CA PHE A 214 -4.19 12.14 -17.70
C PHE A 214 -2.71 11.76 -17.52
N TYR A 215 -2.39 10.53 -17.10
CA TYR A 215 -1.02 10.02 -17.05
C TYR A 215 -0.93 8.61 -17.60
N ALA A 216 0.14 8.37 -18.35
CA ALA A 216 0.54 7.05 -18.81
C ALA A 216 2.05 6.94 -18.73
N ASP A 217 2.55 5.76 -18.36
CA ASP A 217 3.99 5.48 -18.30
C ASP A 217 4.26 3.99 -18.50
N THR A 218 5.52 3.65 -18.74
CA THR A 218 5.93 2.25 -18.96
C THR A 218 7.38 2.07 -18.55
N THR A 219 7.70 0.98 -17.87
CA THR A 219 9.08 0.62 -17.56
C THR A 219 9.91 0.45 -18.84
N PRO A 220 11.22 0.73 -18.80
CA PRO A 220 12.10 0.48 -19.94
C PRO A 220 12.10 -0.99 -20.36
N THR A 221 12.35 -1.24 -21.64
CA THR A 221 12.57 -2.60 -22.15
C THR A 221 13.76 -3.25 -21.42
N GLY A 222 13.58 -4.49 -21.01
CA GLY A 222 14.61 -5.23 -20.27
C GLY A 222 14.62 -4.97 -18.75
N PHE A 223 13.69 -4.15 -18.24
CA PHE A 223 13.50 -4.03 -16.79
C PHE A 223 13.09 -5.39 -16.20
N PRO A 224 13.71 -5.84 -15.07
CA PRO A 224 13.43 -7.15 -14.48
C PRO A 224 12.08 -7.17 -13.77
N VAL A 225 11.01 -7.45 -14.52
CA VAL A 225 9.64 -7.56 -14.00
C VAL A 225 9.46 -8.87 -13.24
N SER A 226 8.78 -8.80 -12.08
CA SER A 226 8.45 -9.99 -11.29
C SER A 226 7.62 -11.01 -12.08
N THR A 227 8.04 -12.28 -12.02
CA THR A 227 7.30 -13.43 -12.59
C THR A 227 6.32 -14.04 -11.58
N GLU A 228 6.39 -13.63 -10.31
CA GLU A 228 5.59 -14.21 -9.24
C GLU A 228 4.13 -13.73 -9.25
N ALA A 229 3.24 -14.60 -8.83
CA ALA A 229 1.90 -14.20 -8.43
C ALA A 229 1.96 -13.58 -7.02
N LEU A 230 1.47 -12.36 -6.88
CA LEU A 230 1.58 -11.53 -5.68
C LEU A 230 0.20 -11.15 -5.14
N PRO A 231 0.04 -10.97 -3.83
CA PRO A 231 -1.16 -10.36 -3.30
C PRO A 231 -1.25 -8.90 -3.77
N VAL A 232 -2.48 -8.40 -3.80
CA VAL A 232 -2.79 -6.97 -4.01
C VAL A 232 -3.02 -6.34 -2.65
N HIS A 233 -2.47 -5.17 -2.43
CA HIS A 233 -2.59 -4.40 -1.21
C HIS A 233 -3.24 -3.05 -1.49
N LEU A 234 -3.99 -2.54 -0.53
CA LEU A 234 -4.48 -1.17 -0.49
C LEU A 234 -4.23 -0.65 0.91
N ASN A 235 -3.58 0.50 1.02
CA ASN A 235 -3.30 1.11 2.33
C ASN A 235 -3.50 2.62 2.36
N LEU A 236 -3.77 3.14 3.55
CA LEU A 236 -3.80 4.57 3.88
C LEU A 236 -3.06 4.75 5.20
N TRP A 237 -1.92 5.44 5.18
CA TRP A 237 -0.98 5.46 6.29
C TRP A 237 -0.21 6.77 6.44
N LEU A 238 0.60 6.88 7.51
CA LEU A 238 1.36 8.08 7.86
C LEU A 238 2.84 7.91 7.55
N PHE A 239 3.35 8.76 6.68
CA PHE A 239 4.78 8.80 6.37
C PHE A 239 5.60 9.07 7.64
N ARG A 240 6.51 8.13 7.97
CA ARG A 240 7.31 8.13 9.21
C ARG A 240 6.49 8.17 10.51
N GLY A 241 5.20 7.81 10.46
CA GLY A 241 4.31 7.89 11.61
C GLY A 241 3.90 9.31 12.00
N ASN A 242 4.20 10.32 11.17
CA ASN A 242 3.87 11.71 11.45
C ASN A 242 2.37 11.96 11.25
N ALA A 243 1.73 12.56 12.26
CA ALA A 243 0.33 12.94 12.16
C ALA A 243 0.08 13.90 10.97
N PRO A 244 -1.16 13.95 10.44
CA PRO A 244 -1.52 14.97 9.44
C PRO A 244 -1.23 16.37 9.97
N THR A 245 -0.63 17.22 9.15
CA THR A 245 -0.25 18.59 9.55
C THR A 245 -1.46 19.45 9.88
N ASN A 246 -2.60 19.16 9.23
CA ASN A 246 -3.88 19.82 9.46
C ASN A 246 -4.71 19.17 10.58
N GLY A 247 -4.25 18.04 11.16
CA GLY A 247 -4.95 17.30 12.21
C GLY A 247 -6.28 16.68 11.79
N GLN A 248 -6.57 16.57 10.49
CA GLN A 248 -7.83 16.05 9.98
C GLN A 248 -7.74 14.55 9.70
N GLU A 249 -8.82 13.84 9.97
CA GLU A 249 -9.03 12.47 9.51
C GLU A 249 -9.30 12.46 8.00
N VAL A 250 -8.91 11.37 7.33
CA VAL A 250 -9.08 11.23 5.88
C VAL A 250 -9.68 9.87 5.58
N GLU A 251 -10.55 9.83 4.58
CA GLU A 251 -11.19 8.63 4.08
C GLU A 251 -11.03 8.55 2.56
N MET A 252 -10.68 7.35 2.09
CA MET A 252 -10.63 7.00 0.67
C MET A 252 -11.64 5.88 0.43
N ILE A 253 -12.43 6.01 -0.63
CA ILE A 253 -13.44 5.02 -1.00
C ILE A 253 -13.00 4.33 -2.29
N VAL A 254 -13.04 3.01 -2.30
CA VAL A 254 -12.72 2.19 -3.46
C VAL A 254 -14.01 1.51 -3.93
N HIS A 255 -14.51 1.92 -5.10
CA HIS A 255 -15.73 1.38 -5.68
C HIS A 255 -15.52 -0.03 -6.22
N SER A 256 -14.37 -0.27 -6.84
CA SER A 256 -14.05 -1.59 -7.39
C SER A 256 -12.55 -1.83 -7.46
N PHE A 257 -12.19 -3.11 -7.37
CA PHE A 257 -10.93 -3.66 -7.86
C PHE A 257 -11.22 -4.74 -8.88
N LYS A 258 -10.57 -4.70 -10.03
CA LYS A 258 -10.69 -5.70 -11.08
C LYS A 258 -9.34 -6.17 -11.58
N PHE A 259 -9.14 -7.48 -11.58
CA PHE A 259 -8.02 -8.14 -12.24
C PHE A 259 -8.51 -8.83 -13.52
N THR A 260 -7.76 -8.65 -14.60
CA THR A 260 -7.97 -9.36 -15.87
C THR A 260 -6.65 -10.04 -16.23
N PRO A 261 -6.56 -11.39 -16.20
CA PRO A 261 -5.34 -12.11 -16.54
C PRO A 261 -4.97 -11.89 -18.02
N GLN A 262 -3.66 -12.01 -18.30
CA GLN A 262 -3.09 -11.97 -19.64
C GLN A 262 -2.68 -13.36 -20.08
#